data_183a641e64268947b5db222be20de672
#
_entry.id   183a641e64268947b5db222be20de672
#
_cell.length_a   1.000
_cell.length_b   1.000
_cell.length_c   1.000
_cell.angle_alpha   90.00
_cell.angle_beta   90.00
_cell.angle_gamma   90.00
#
_symmetry.space_group_name_H-M   'P 1'
#
loop_
_entity.id
_entity.type
_entity.pdbx_description
1 polymer ?
#
loop_
_entity_poly.entity_id
_entity_poly.type
_entity_poly.pdbx_seq_one_letter_code
_entity_poly.pdbx_strand_id
1 'polypeptide(L)'
;MTEAKLTAGEYALLHSGEFSWASLNFAKGRLVVEAAAARPKPDIAAGTLHGIRAKCGGTVLRTNLTSGTMLVQPGQQVEAGQGLIGTARAERDGTLIFAPAAGTVIAQFEWSDTRTVPLEETVQQYTGACTRAYRVTAFGHTFPLPAAPAPEHAAVILRHFQPEVPLLGLALPCSVEETCRYVQQPETLHRTEAQAAALARLQSLQALYAAWPDAEHIARKEDCTVNGNVLDYTVTYTVAADICG
;
A
#
# COMPACT_ATOMS: atom_id res chain seq x y z
N MET A 1 23.27 -40.89 -27.63
CA MET A 1 22.42 -40.64 -26.42
C MET A 1 21.19 -41.49 -26.61
N THR A 2 20.78 -42.29 -25.62
CA THR A 2 19.64 -43.21 -25.75
C THR A 2 18.36 -42.54 -25.25
N GLU A 3 17.23 -42.92 -25.83
CA GLU A 3 15.90 -42.39 -25.45
C GLU A 3 15.64 -42.52 -23.91
N ALA A 4 16.01 -43.66 -23.33
CA ALA A 4 15.92 -43.89 -21.91
C ALA A 4 16.69 -42.86 -21.04
N LYS A 5 17.82 -42.33 -21.56
CA LYS A 5 18.57 -41.28 -20.84
C LYS A 5 17.91 -39.90 -20.96
N LEU A 6 17.24 -39.63 -22.08
CA LEU A 6 16.48 -38.40 -22.28
C LEU A 6 15.26 -38.38 -21.34
N THR A 7 14.49 -39.47 -21.32
CA THR A 7 13.33 -39.62 -20.42
C THR A 7 13.74 -39.55 -18.95
N ALA A 8 14.85 -40.15 -18.55
CA ALA A 8 15.35 -40.02 -17.18
C ALA A 8 15.73 -38.57 -16.83
N GLY A 9 16.29 -37.82 -17.80
CA GLY A 9 16.59 -36.40 -17.64
C GLY A 9 15.31 -35.55 -17.49
N GLU A 10 14.27 -35.81 -18.28
CA GLU A 10 12.97 -35.16 -18.17
C GLU A 10 12.35 -35.38 -16.78
N TYR A 11 12.34 -36.62 -16.29
CA TYR A 11 11.88 -36.94 -14.96
C TYR A 11 12.67 -36.22 -13.87
N ALA A 12 14.00 -36.11 -14.01
CA ALA A 12 14.84 -35.42 -13.05
C ALA A 12 14.48 -33.89 -12.98
N LEU A 13 14.25 -33.27 -14.16
CA LEU A 13 13.83 -31.87 -14.24
C LEU A 13 12.45 -31.66 -13.61
N LEU A 14 11.48 -32.53 -13.89
CA LEU A 14 10.14 -32.44 -13.29
C LEU A 14 10.17 -32.72 -11.80
N HIS A 15 11.03 -33.61 -11.33
CA HIS A 15 11.15 -33.92 -9.89
C HIS A 15 11.84 -32.81 -9.08
N SER A 16 12.59 -31.92 -9.74
CA SER A 16 13.17 -30.75 -9.07
C SER A 16 12.11 -29.79 -8.52
N GLY A 17 10.89 -29.86 -9.06
CA GLY A 17 9.79 -28.95 -8.69
C GLY A 17 9.88 -27.54 -9.29
N GLU A 18 10.98 -27.26 -10.01
CA GLU A 18 11.19 -25.96 -10.67
C GLU A 18 10.45 -25.82 -12.00
N PHE A 19 10.13 -26.98 -12.62
CA PHE A 19 9.51 -27.03 -13.94
C PHE A 19 8.15 -27.76 -13.88
N SER A 20 7.16 -27.20 -14.57
CA SER A 20 5.85 -27.83 -14.77
C SER A 20 5.80 -28.76 -15.97
N TRP A 21 6.72 -28.56 -16.90
CA TRP A 21 6.88 -29.35 -18.11
C TRP A 21 8.33 -29.27 -18.58
N ALA A 22 8.88 -30.37 -19.07
CA ALA A 22 10.21 -30.45 -19.66
C ALA A 22 10.24 -31.49 -20.79
N SER A 23 10.93 -31.18 -21.86
CA SER A 23 11.21 -32.09 -22.98
C SER A 23 12.67 -32.00 -23.35
N LEU A 24 13.33 -33.16 -23.50
CA LEU A 24 14.71 -33.28 -23.90
C LEU A 24 14.80 -33.99 -25.25
N ASN A 25 15.37 -33.32 -26.23
CA ASN A 25 15.61 -33.87 -27.55
C ASN A 25 17.09 -33.83 -27.90
N PHE A 26 17.60 -34.93 -28.53
CA PHE A 26 18.98 -34.98 -29.00
C PHE A 26 19.02 -35.07 -30.52
N ALA A 27 19.40 -33.97 -31.16
CA ALA A 27 19.48 -33.87 -32.60
C ALA A 27 20.81 -33.26 -33.04
N LYS A 28 21.44 -33.82 -34.10
CA LYS A 28 22.66 -33.30 -34.70
C LYS A 28 23.81 -33.05 -33.69
N GLY A 29 23.96 -33.95 -32.70
CA GLY A 29 25.01 -33.83 -31.69
C GLY A 29 24.74 -32.79 -30.58
N ARG A 30 23.58 -32.20 -30.53
CA ARG A 30 23.18 -31.20 -29.52
C ARG A 30 21.99 -31.70 -28.72
N LEU A 31 22.03 -31.45 -27.41
CA LEU A 31 20.90 -31.63 -26.52
C LEU A 31 20.06 -30.33 -26.53
N VAL A 32 18.80 -30.43 -26.93
CA VAL A 32 17.82 -29.34 -26.85
C VAL A 32 16.95 -29.61 -25.65
N VAL A 33 16.87 -28.64 -24.75
CA VAL A 33 16.05 -28.70 -23.56
C VAL A 33 14.97 -27.61 -23.68
N GLU A 34 13.73 -28.02 -23.69
CA GLU A 34 12.57 -27.13 -23.63
C GLU A 34 11.89 -27.36 -22.29
N ALA A 35 11.70 -26.31 -21.51
CA ALA A 35 11.06 -26.43 -20.20
C ALA A 35 10.20 -25.19 -19.88
N ALA A 36 9.10 -25.43 -19.19
CA ALA A 36 8.25 -24.38 -18.65
C ALA A 36 8.43 -24.33 -17.12
N ALA A 37 8.67 -23.14 -16.58
CA ALA A 37 8.77 -22.96 -15.14
C ALA A 37 7.48 -23.38 -14.42
N ALA A 38 7.61 -24.03 -13.29
CA ALA A 38 6.49 -24.32 -12.42
C ALA A 38 5.89 -23.00 -11.90
N ARG A 39 4.59 -22.87 -12.01
CA ARG A 39 3.91 -21.77 -11.31
C ARG A 39 4.03 -22.03 -9.81
N PRO A 40 4.36 -21.02 -8.99
CA PRO A 40 4.35 -21.19 -7.55
C PRO A 40 2.97 -21.73 -7.14
N LYS A 41 2.95 -22.76 -6.31
CA LYS A 41 1.68 -23.23 -5.73
C LYS A 41 1.05 -22.03 -5.04
N PRO A 42 -0.23 -21.75 -5.28
CA PRO A 42 -0.93 -20.72 -4.50
C PRO A 42 -0.78 -21.12 -3.02
N ASP A 43 -0.38 -20.15 -2.19
CA ASP A 43 -0.35 -20.32 -0.75
C ASP A 43 -1.78 -20.69 -0.29
N ILE A 44 -1.99 -21.95 -0.02
CA ILE A 44 -3.21 -22.40 0.65
C ILE A 44 -3.00 -21.98 2.10
N ALA A 45 -3.59 -20.85 2.48
CA ALA A 45 -3.57 -20.40 3.86
C ALA A 45 -4.14 -21.53 4.72
N ALA A 46 -3.28 -22.19 5.48
CA ALA A 46 -3.65 -23.14 6.52
C ALA A 46 -4.22 -22.31 7.68
N GLY A 47 -5.42 -21.74 7.48
CA GLY A 47 -6.13 -20.92 8.43
C GLY A 47 -7.40 -21.60 8.88
N THR A 48 -7.90 -21.17 10.01
CA THR A 48 -9.25 -21.51 10.49
C THR A 48 -10.27 -21.22 9.38
N LEU A 49 -11.21 -22.14 9.18
CA LEU A 49 -12.26 -22.03 8.17
C LEU A 49 -13.18 -20.84 8.50
N HIS A 50 -12.87 -19.67 8.00
CA HIS A 50 -13.70 -18.48 8.12
C HIS A 50 -14.36 -18.15 6.78
N GLY A 51 -15.66 -17.86 6.82
CA GLY A 51 -16.37 -17.26 5.70
C GLY A 51 -16.04 -15.77 5.59
N ILE A 52 -16.12 -15.22 4.40
CA ILE A 52 -15.93 -13.78 4.13
C ILE A 52 -17.26 -13.06 4.30
N ARG A 53 -17.22 -11.91 4.99
CA ARG A 53 -18.37 -11.05 5.25
C ARG A 53 -18.18 -9.67 4.61
N ALA A 54 -19.29 -8.98 4.40
CA ALA A 54 -19.28 -7.62 3.86
C ALA A 54 -18.76 -6.61 4.91
N LYS A 55 -17.78 -5.78 4.54
CA LYS A 55 -17.31 -4.63 5.33
C LYS A 55 -18.35 -3.52 5.42
N CYS A 56 -19.10 -3.31 4.33
CA CYS A 56 -20.16 -2.31 4.24
C CYS A 56 -21.35 -2.86 3.44
N GLY A 57 -22.49 -2.18 3.55
CA GLY A 57 -23.65 -2.45 2.70
C GLY A 57 -23.48 -1.85 1.31
N GLY A 58 -24.14 -2.44 0.31
CA GLY A 58 -24.10 -1.94 -1.06
C GLY A 58 -24.79 -2.86 -2.04
N THR A 59 -24.77 -2.51 -3.32
CA THR A 59 -25.29 -3.34 -4.42
C THR A 59 -24.14 -4.06 -5.10
N VAL A 60 -24.17 -5.38 -5.11
CA VAL A 60 -23.13 -6.22 -5.73
C VAL A 60 -23.12 -5.98 -7.24
N LEU A 61 -21.96 -5.58 -7.78
CA LEU A 61 -21.75 -5.39 -9.22
C LEU A 61 -21.18 -6.64 -9.88
N ARG A 62 -20.17 -7.22 -9.27
CA ARG A 62 -19.47 -8.41 -9.79
C ARG A 62 -18.89 -9.24 -8.65
N THR A 63 -18.79 -10.54 -8.90
CA THR A 63 -18.24 -11.50 -7.96
C THR A 63 -17.18 -12.34 -8.65
N ASN A 64 -16.10 -12.65 -7.94
CA ASN A 64 -15.08 -13.59 -8.38
C ASN A 64 -14.77 -14.56 -7.23
N LEU A 65 -15.00 -15.86 -7.44
CA LEU A 65 -14.81 -16.90 -6.47
C LEU A 65 -13.50 -17.63 -6.74
N THR A 66 -12.62 -17.66 -5.76
CA THR A 66 -11.39 -18.46 -5.81
C THR A 66 -11.55 -19.77 -5.04
N SER A 67 -12.19 -19.75 -3.88
CA SER A 67 -12.42 -20.93 -3.02
C SER A 67 -13.65 -20.73 -2.14
N GLY A 68 -14.33 -21.83 -1.81
CA GLY A 68 -15.56 -21.80 -1.02
C GLY A 68 -16.83 -21.76 -1.86
N THR A 69 -17.88 -21.14 -1.38
CA THR A 69 -19.18 -21.00 -2.05
C THR A 69 -19.63 -19.55 -2.03
N MET A 70 -19.91 -18.99 -3.20
CA MET A 70 -20.48 -17.64 -3.31
C MET A 70 -21.92 -17.64 -2.80
N LEU A 71 -22.24 -16.75 -1.86
CA LEU A 71 -23.55 -16.63 -1.21
C LEU A 71 -24.37 -15.47 -1.78
N VAL A 72 -23.77 -14.64 -2.61
CA VAL A 72 -24.40 -13.44 -3.19
C VAL A 72 -24.26 -13.44 -4.70
N GLN A 73 -25.13 -12.68 -5.38
CA GLN A 73 -25.18 -12.59 -6.84
C GLN A 73 -25.06 -11.13 -7.28
N PRO A 74 -24.55 -10.86 -8.49
CA PRO A 74 -24.60 -9.52 -9.09
C PRO A 74 -26.03 -8.97 -9.12
N GLY A 75 -26.18 -7.68 -8.75
CA GLY A 75 -27.47 -7.00 -8.61
C GLY A 75 -28.11 -7.15 -7.23
N GLN A 76 -27.62 -8.04 -6.38
CA GLN A 76 -28.12 -8.21 -5.02
C GLN A 76 -27.67 -7.07 -4.10
N GLN A 77 -28.60 -6.57 -3.28
CA GLN A 77 -28.29 -5.66 -2.19
C GLN A 77 -27.81 -6.45 -0.96
N VAL A 78 -26.72 -6.01 -0.36
CA VAL A 78 -26.12 -6.64 0.82
C VAL A 78 -25.97 -5.62 1.94
N GLU A 79 -25.98 -6.12 3.18
CA GLU A 79 -25.78 -5.31 4.38
C GLU A 79 -24.37 -5.53 4.96
N ALA A 80 -23.89 -4.59 5.76
CA ALA A 80 -22.64 -4.75 6.49
C ALA A 80 -22.70 -5.99 7.42
N GLY A 81 -21.64 -6.82 7.39
CA GLY A 81 -21.59 -8.07 8.15
C GLY A 81 -22.30 -9.27 7.51
N GLN A 82 -23.03 -9.08 6.40
CA GLN A 82 -23.65 -10.19 5.67
C GLN A 82 -22.58 -11.12 5.09
N GLY A 83 -22.85 -12.45 5.13
CA GLY A 83 -21.97 -13.45 4.53
C GLY A 83 -21.93 -13.32 3.01
N LEU A 84 -20.73 -13.20 2.45
CA LEU A 84 -20.50 -13.10 1.01
C LEU A 84 -19.99 -14.40 0.41
N ILE A 85 -19.04 -15.06 1.08
CA ILE A 85 -18.44 -16.31 0.64
C ILE A 85 -18.40 -17.28 1.82
N GLY A 86 -19.00 -18.45 1.65
CA GLY A 86 -19.02 -19.52 2.61
C GLY A 86 -17.86 -20.50 2.43
N THR A 87 -17.56 -21.27 3.48
CA THR A 87 -16.46 -22.27 3.50
C THR A 87 -16.88 -23.65 2.97
N ALA A 88 -18.19 -23.94 2.88
CA ALA A 88 -18.70 -25.21 2.42
C ALA A 88 -18.89 -25.21 0.91
N ARG A 89 -18.41 -26.25 0.24
CA ARG A 89 -18.66 -26.51 -1.18
C ARG A 89 -19.28 -27.91 -1.32
N ALA A 90 -20.42 -28.00 -2.00
CA ALA A 90 -20.99 -29.29 -2.37
C ALA A 90 -20.36 -29.79 -3.69
N GLU A 91 -19.90 -31.03 -3.71
CA GLU A 91 -19.49 -31.72 -4.91
C GLU A 91 -20.70 -32.33 -5.64
N ARG A 92 -20.46 -32.86 -6.87
CA ARG A 92 -21.52 -33.45 -7.70
C ARG A 92 -22.20 -34.67 -7.07
N ASP A 93 -21.51 -35.37 -6.18
CA ASP A 93 -22.01 -36.53 -5.44
C ASP A 93 -22.74 -36.15 -4.14
N GLY A 94 -22.85 -34.84 -3.84
CA GLY A 94 -23.48 -34.33 -2.60
C GLY A 94 -22.54 -34.28 -1.40
N THR A 95 -21.27 -34.67 -1.55
CA THR A 95 -20.28 -34.56 -0.48
C THR A 95 -19.95 -33.10 -0.20
N LEU A 96 -19.96 -32.71 1.10
CA LEU A 96 -19.55 -31.37 1.51
C LEU A 96 -18.05 -31.35 1.77
N ILE A 97 -17.34 -30.51 1.01
CA ILE A 97 -15.92 -30.20 1.24
C ILE A 97 -15.85 -28.84 1.88
N PHE A 98 -15.05 -28.73 2.93
CA PHE A 98 -14.76 -27.46 3.60
C PHE A 98 -13.42 -26.93 3.13
N ALA A 99 -13.43 -25.71 2.62
CA ALA A 99 -12.24 -24.99 2.16
C ALA A 99 -12.28 -23.55 2.68
N PRO A 100 -11.12 -22.91 2.89
CA PRO A 100 -11.07 -21.50 3.23
C PRO A 100 -11.81 -20.69 2.16
N ALA A 101 -12.65 -19.74 2.60
CA ALA A 101 -13.32 -18.82 1.69
C ALA A 101 -12.30 -17.85 1.11
N ALA A 102 -12.27 -17.72 -0.23
CA ALA A 102 -11.42 -16.78 -0.94
C ALA A 102 -12.11 -16.29 -2.21
N GLY A 103 -12.00 -15.00 -2.49
CA GLY A 103 -12.61 -14.36 -3.63
C GLY A 103 -12.77 -12.87 -3.42
N THR A 104 -13.36 -12.19 -4.40
CA THR A 104 -13.66 -10.76 -4.34
C THR A 104 -15.13 -10.51 -4.66
N VAL A 105 -15.73 -9.56 -3.97
CA VAL A 105 -17.10 -9.10 -4.22
C VAL A 105 -17.06 -7.59 -4.35
N ILE A 106 -17.15 -7.12 -5.59
CA ILE A 106 -17.20 -5.68 -5.86
C ILE A 106 -18.64 -5.21 -5.74
N ALA A 107 -18.87 -4.26 -4.85
CA ALA A 107 -20.17 -3.64 -4.67
C ALA A 107 -20.11 -2.13 -4.84
N GLN A 108 -21.22 -1.55 -5.29
CA GLN A 108 -21.42 -0.11 -5.33
C GLN A 108 -22.07 0.33 -4.02
N PHE A 109 -21.49 1.37 -3.40
CA PHE A 109 -22.03 1.97 -2.17
C PHE A 109 -21.72 3.47 -2.12
N GLU A 110 -22.36 4.15 -1.19
CA GLU A 110 -22.10 5.55 -0.91
C GLU A 110 -21.15 5.68 0.29
N TRP A 111 -20.13 6.52 0.13
CA TRP A 111 -19.20 6.88 1.18
C TRP A 111 -19.23 8.40 1.38
N SER A 112 -19.52 8.84 2.60
CA SER A 112 -19.66 10.26 2.94
C SER A 112 -18.57 10.68 3.91
N ASP A 113 -18.06 11.90 3.72
CA ASP A 113 -17.07 12.53 4.57
C ASP A 113 -17.38 14.02 4.73
N THR A 114 -17.04 14.57 5.90
CA THR A 114 -17.20 15.98 6.19
C THR A 114 -15.87 16.54 6.69
N ARG A 115 -15.44 17.65 6.09
CA ARG A 115 -14.20 18.34 6.42
C ARG A 115 -14.48 19.80 6.73
N THR A 116 -13.79 20.28 7.73
CA THR A 116 -13.83 21.68 8.16
C THR A 116 -12.46 22.28 7.92
N VAL A 117 -12.38 23.31 7.07
CA VAL A 117 -11.13 23.97 6.69
C VAL A 117 -11.17 25.43 7.06
N PRO A 118 -10.22 25.95 7.87
CA PRO A 118 -10.15 27.37 8.17
C PRO A 118 -9.71 28.17 6.94
N LEU A 119 -10.36 29.32 6.73
CA LEU A 119 -9.99 30.28 5.69
C LEU A 119 -8.75 31.09 6.08
N GLU A 120 -8.54 31.27 7.38
CA GLU A 120 -7.33 31.89 7.94
C GLU A 120 -6.69 30.94 8.94
N GLU A 121 -5.39 30.71 8.78
CA GLU A 121 -4.62 29.83 9.64
C GLU A 121 -3.21 30.38 9.82
N THR A 122 -2.75 30.45 11.08
CA THR A 122 -1.38 30.81 11.36
C THR A 122 -0.50 29.56 11.29
N VAL A 123 0.40 29.52 10.31
CA VAL A 123 1.36 28.44 10.10
C VAL A 123 2.78 28.90 10.41
N GLN A 124 3.61 28.00 10.88
CA GLN A 124 5.04 28.27 11.05
C GLN A 124 5.76 28.05 9.70
N GLN A 125 6.17 29.13 9.07
CA GLN A 125 6.87 29.07 7.79
C GLN A 125 8.39 29.20 7.97
N TYR A 126 9.14 28.45 7.18
CA TYR A 126 10.59 28.57 7.16
C TYR A 126 11.02 29.82 6.41
N THR A 127 11.84 30.65 7.04
CA THR A 127 12.35 31.90 6.44
C THR A 127 13.47 31.67 5.42
N GLY A 128 13.95 30.43 5.27
CA GLY A 128 15.13 30.08 4.47
C GLY A 128 16.46 30.31 5.21
N ALA A 129 16.46 31.05 6.30
CA ALA A 129 17.65 31.21 7.13
C ALA A 129 17.90 29.94 7.95
N CYS A 130 19.13 29.43 7.93
CA CYS A 130 19.52 28.28 8.72
C CYS A 130 20.90 28.47 9.37
N THR A 131 21.06 27.94 10.56
CA THR A 131 22.36 27.76 11.21
C THR A 131 22.72 26.28 11.24
N ARG A 132 23.98 25.97 11.02
CA ARG A 132 24.49 24.60 11.01
C ARG A 132 25.50 24.42 12.14
N ALA A 133 25.39 23.32 12.84
CA ALA A 133 26.35 22.86 13.82
C ALA A 133 26.81 21.47 13.44
N TYR A 134 28.07 21.21 13.58
CA TYR A 134 28.69 19.93 13.27
C TYR A 134 29.29 19.30 14.50
N ARG A 135 29.15 17.99 14.61
CA ARG A 135 29.79 17.17 15.63
C ARG A 135 30.52 16.04 14.92
N VAL A 136 31.82 15.94 15.16
CA VAL A 136 32.65 14.89 14.56
C VAL A 136 32.97 13.86 15.63
N THR A 137 32.68 12.61 15.34
CA THR A 137 33.09 11.47 16.16
C THR A 137 34.16 10.70 15.41
N ALA A 138 35.34 10.61 16.01
CA ALA A 138 36.49 9.90 15.46
C ALA A 138 37.22 9.13 16.57
N PHE A 139 37.57 7.87 16.30
CA PHE A 139 38.32 7.01 17.25
C PHE A 139 37.65 6.91 18.64
N GLY A 140 36.32 6.94 18.71
CA GLY A 140 35.55 6.88 19.95
C GLY A 140 35.46 8.20 20.74
N HIS A 141 36.02 9.31 20.22
CA HIS A 141 35.90 10.64 20.79
C HIS A 141 35.02 11.54 19.96
N THR A 142 34.20 12.36 20.62
CA THR A 142 33.27 13.29 19.96
C THR A 142 33.73 14.73 20.21
N PHE A 143 33.88 15.47 19.12
CA PHE A 143 34.33 16.87 19.10
C PHE A 143 33.23 17.74 18.47
N PRO A 144 32.63 18.68 19.24
CA PRO A 144 31.76 19.69 18.64
C PRO A 144 32.62 20.72 17.89
N LEU A 145 32.19 21.07 16.69
CA LEU A 145 32.83 22.19 15.98
C LEU A 145 32.17 23.52 16.40
N PRO A 146 32.90 24.63 16.37
CA PRO A 146 32.33 25.95 16.64
C PRO A 146 31.13 26.22 15.71
N ALA A 147 30.00 26.65 16.28
CA ALA A 147 28.80 26.96 15.57
C ALA A 147 28.22 28.28 16.04
N ALA A 148 27.44 28.93 15.17
CA ALA A 148 26.68 30.10 15.56
C ALA A 148 25.62 29.73 16.62
N PRO A 149 25.26 30.69 17.52
CA PRO A 149 24.20 30.44 18.50
C PRO A 149 22.89 30.01 17.82
N ALA A 150 22.17 29.13 18.48
CA ALA A 150 20.87 28.69 17.95
C ALA A 150 19.90 29.87 17.97
N PRO A 151 19.16 30.12 16.88
CA PRO A 151 18.11 31.11 16.88
C PRO A 151 16.96 30.64 17.78
N GLU A 152 16.26 31.59 18.37
CA GLU A 152 15.01 31.32 19.09
C GLU A 152 13.97 30.78 18.09
N HIS A 153 13.12 29.85 18.56
CA HIS A 153 12.05 29.23 17.74
C HIS A 153 12.54 28.52 16.46
N ALA A 154 13.69 27.88 16.49
CA ALA A 154 14.20 27.13 15.34
C ALA A 154 13.68 25.69 15.32
N ALA A 155 13.21 25.24 14.16
CA ALA A 155 13.04 23.82 13.90
C ALA A 155 14.41 23.15 13.72
N VAL A 156 14.61 22.00 14.36
CA VAL A 156 15.87 21.26 14.31
C VAL A 156 15.70 20.05 13.41
N ILE A 157 16.53 19.96 12.38
CA ILE A 157 16.67 18.78 11.54
C ILE A 157 18.04 18.18 11.79
N LEU A 158 18.06 16.97 12.30
CA LEU A 158 19.29 16.21 12.54
C LEU A 158 19.58 15.35 11.31
N ARG A 159 20.80 15.48 10.76
CA ARG A 159 21.32 14.62 9.71
C ARG A 159 22.56 13.92 10.23
N HIS A 160 22.58 12.61 10.11
CA HIS A 160 23.72 11.78 10.45
C HIS A 160 24.30 11.20 9.16
N PHE A 161 25.56 11.46 8.89
CA PHE A 161 26.26 10.84 7.78
C PHE A 161 27.67 10.42 8.21
N GLN A 162 28.12 9.35 7.63
CA GLN A 162 29.45 8.82 7.84
C GLN A 162 30.26 9.07 6.55
N PRO A 163 31.21 10.02 6.56
CA PRO A 163 32.02 10.24 5.37
C PRO A 163 32.92 9.03 5.15
N GLU A 164 32.83 8.44 3.99
CA GLU A 164 33.84 7.50 3.52
C GLU A 164 35.05 8.32 3.05
N VAL A 165 36.06 8.43 3.89
CA VAL A 165 37.35 8.96 3.47
C VAL A 165 38.24 7.78 3.11
N PRO A 166 38.42 7.47 1.81
CA PRO A 166 39.32 6.39 1.40
C PRO A 166 40.76 6.85 1.54
N LEU A 167 41.38 6.53 2.66
CA LEU A 167 42.83 6.60 2.79
C LEU A 167 43.38 5.19 2.52
N LEU A 168 44.07 4.99 1.39
CA LEU A 168 44.63 3.70 1.00
C LEU A 168 43.60 2.53 0.92
N GLY A 169 42.35 2.85 0.57
CA GLY A 169 41.28 1.86 0.47
C GLY A 169 40.67 1.42 1.81
N LEU A 170 41.00 2.07 2.90
CA LEU A 170 40.41 1.84 4.22
C LEU A 170 39.41 2.96 4.55
N ALA A 171 38.22 2.59 4.99
CA ALA A 171 37.26 3.54 5.55
C ALA A 171 37.75 4.00 6.93
N LEU A 172 37.92 5.31 7.14
CA LEU A 172 38.25 5.84 8.44
C LEU A 172 37.06 5.70 9.41
N PRO A 173 37.31 5.29 10.68
CA PRO A 173 36.25 5.18 11.68
C PRO A 173 35.88 6.58 12.22
N CYS A 174 35.28 7.38 11.36
CA CYS A 174 34.79 8.71 11.74
C CYS A 174 33.35 8.91 11.19
N SER A 175 32.56 9.65 11.95
CA SER A 175 31.22 10.07 11.56
C SER A 175 31.05 11.56 11.81
N VAL A 176 30.24 12.20 10.99
CA VAL A 176 29.88 13.61 11.13
C VAL A 176 28.38 13.69 11.32
N GLU A 177 27.96 14.35 12.38
CA GLU A 177 26.59 14.69 12.65
C GLU A 177 26.39 16.17 12.33
N GLU A 178 25.50 16.46 11.38
CA GLU A 178 25.09 17.82 11.05
C GLU A 178 23.76 18.12 11.71
N THR A 179 23.71 19.16 12.51
CA THR A 179 22.47 19.72 13.05
C THR A 179 22.12 20.98 12.30
N CYS A 180 21.06 20.94 11.48
CA CYS A 180 20.52 22.12 10.79
C CYS A 180 19.38 22.70 11.64
N ARG A 181 19.46 24.01 11.95
CA ARG A 181 18.41 24.75 12.64
C ARG A 181 17.87 25.80 11.70
N TYR A 182 16.61 25.62 11.31
CA TYR A 182 15.91 26.55 10.43
C TYR A 182 15.04 27.51 11.23
N VAL A 183 15.16 28.79 10.93
CA VAL A 183 14.32 29.82 11.55
C VAL A 183 12.91 29.72 11.00
N GLN A 184 11.94 29.67 11.89
CA GLN A 184 10.52 29.71 11.58
C GLN A 184 9.92 31.03 12.04
N GLN A 185 8.98 31.54 11.26
CA GLN A 185 8.16 32.70 11.62
C GLN A 185 6.68 32.36 11.46
N PRO A 186 5.82 32.85 12.35
CA PRO A 186 4.39 32.70 12.15
C PRO A 186 3.95 33.56 10.95
N GLU A 187 3.25 32.94 10.02
CA GLU A 187 2.65 33.59 8.86
C GLU A 187 1.17 33.25 8.84
N THR A 188 0.32 34.26 8.65
CA THR A 188 -1.12 34.03 8.48
C THR A 188 -1.40 33.72 7.02
N LEU A 189 -1.81 32.51 6.79
CA LEU A 189 -2.23 32.04 5.49
C LEU A 189 -3.72 32.33 5.29
N HIS A 190 -4.03 33.11 4.26
CA HIS A 190 -5.41 33.37 3.84
C HIS A 190 -5.75 32.47 2.66
N ARG A 191 -6.83 31.72 2.79
CA ARG A 191 -7.35 30.86 1.71
C ARG A 191 -8.65 31.44 1.18
N THR A 192 -8.80 31.43 -0.13
CA THR A 192 -10.11 31.64 -0.75
C THR A 192 -11.02 30.45 -0.51
N GLU A 193 -12.33 30.63 -0.58
CA GLU A 193 -13.31 29.53 -0.47
C GLU A 193 -12.99 28.40 -1.45
N ALA A 194 -12.60 28.73 -2.69
CA ALA A 194 -12.22 27.74 -3.70
C ALA A 194 -10.97 26.92 -3.30
N GLN A 195 -9.98 27.59 -2.68
CA GLN A 195 -8.77 26.90 -2.20
C GLN A 195 -9.10 26.00 -0.98
N ALA A 196 -9.92 26.47 -0.06
CA ALA A 196 -10.35 25.69 1.09
C ALA A 196 -11.18 24.47 0.65
N ALA A 197 -12.09 24.62 -0.30
CA ALA A 197 -12.86 23.52 -0.87
C ALA A 197 -11.98 22.50 -1.60
N ALA A 198 -10.97 22.96 -2.36
CA ALA A 198 -10.01 22.09 -3.01
C ALA A 198 -9.17 21.28 -2.01
N LEU A 199 -8.75 21.93 -0.91
CA LEU A 199 -8.01 21.25 0.16
C LEU A 199 -8.89 20.22 0.87
N ALA A 200 -10.13 20.58 1.22
CA ALA A 200 -11.10 19.67 1.85
C ALA A 200 -11.37 18.45 0.95
N ARG A 201 -11.55 18.68 -0.34
CA ARG A 201 -11.72 17.61 -1.35
C ARG A 201 -10.52 16.67 -1.38
N LEU A 202 -9.30 17.20 -1.39
CA LEU A 202 -8.08 16.39 -1.36
C LEU A 202 -8.00 15.53 -0.11
N GLN A 203 -8.30 16.10 1.06
CA GLN A 203 -8.32 15.39 2.33
C GLN A 203 -9.38 14.27 2.35
N SER A 204 -10.57 14.53 1.80
CA SER A 204 -11.64 13.54 1.68
C SER A 204 -11.26 12.41 0.73
N LEU A 205 -10.64 12.70 -0.41
CA LEU A 205 -10.12 11.68 -1.32
C LEU A 205 -9.03 10.84 -0.69
N GLN A 206 -8.12 11.45 0.05
CA GLN A 206 -7.10 10.72 0.80
C GLN A 206 -7.71 9.76 1.83
N ALA A 207 -8.74 10.19 2.54
CA ALA A 207 -9.46 9.35 3.49
C ALA A 207 -10.22 8.20 2.80
N LEU A 208 -10.86 8.48 1.66
CA LEU A 208 -11.52 7.45 0.85
C LEU A 208 -10.53 6.36 0.42
N TYR A 209 -9.42 6.74 -0.21
CA TYR A 209 -8.43 5.76 -0.70
C TYR A 209 -7.60 5.11 0.41
N ALA A 210 -7.51 5.73 1.58
CA ALA A 210 -6.95 5.08 2.77
C ALA A 210 -7.87 3.95 3.29
N ALA A 211 -9.19 4.15 3.22
CA ALA A 211 -10.17 3.14 3.62
C ALA A 211 -10.41 2.08 2.51
N TRP A 212 -10.38 2.49 1.26
CA TRP A 212 -10.70 1.71 0.07
C TRP A 212 -9.67 1.94 -1.04
N PRO A 213 -8.48 1.29 -0.96
CA PRO A 213 -7.36 1.54 -1.90
C PRO A 213 -7.71 1.30 -3.37
N ASP A 214 -8.58 0.32 -3.63
CA ASP A 214 -8.98 -0.10 -4.97
C ASP A 214 -10.35 0.45 -5.41
N ALA A 215 -10.85 1.50 -4.75
CA ALA A 215 -12.16 2.08 -5.06
C ALA A 215 -12.16 2.76 -6.44
N GLU A 216 -13.11 2.36 -7.27
CA GLU A 216 -13.47 3.07 -8.49
C GLU A 216 -14.48 4.16 -8.16
N HIS A 217 -14.16 5.40 -8.48
CA HIS A 217 -15.05 6.54 -8.31
C HIS A 217 -16.08 6.60 -9.46
N ILE A 218 -17.36 6.52 -9.12
CA ILE A 218 -18.46 6.54 -10.10
C ILE A 218 -19.08 7.93 -10.18
N ALA A 219 -19.47 8.50 -9.03
CA ALA A 219 -20.13 9.79 -8.93
C ALA A 219 -19.75 10.52 -7.64
N ARG A 220 -19.94 11.83 -7.65
CA ARG A 220 -19.68 12.70 -6.50
C ARG A 220 -20.80 13.73 -6.38
N LYS A 221 -21.28 13.90 -5.15
CA LYS A 221 -22.13 14.99 -4.74
C LYS A 221 -21.41 15.74 -3.62
N GLU A 222 -21.24 17.05 -3.77
CA GLU A 222 -20.56 17.89 -2.79
C GLU A 222 -21.42 19.09 -2.42
N ASP A 223 -21.29 19.51 -1.16
CA ASP A 223 -21.91 20.71 -0.61
C ASP A 223 -20.88 21.48 0.20
N CYS A 224 -20.90 22.82 0.07
CA CYS A 224 -19.95 23.71 0.71
C CYS A 224 -20.72 24.82 1.40
N THR A 225 -20.49 25.02 2.69
CA THR A 225 -21.08 26.09 3.46
C THR A 225 -19.99 26.86 4.20
N VAL A 226 -20.00 28.19 4.09
CA VAL A 226 -19.06 29.06 4.80
C VAL A 226 -19.73 29.59 6.06
N ASN A 227 -19.11 29.29 7.20
CA ASN A 227 -19.55 29.74 8.52
C ASN A 227 -18.45 30.61 9.16
N GLY A 228 -18.55 31.92 8.99
CA GLY A 228 -17.55 32.88 9.49
C GLY A 228 -16.18 32.68 8.80
N ASN A 229 -15.16 32.24 9.54
CA ASN A 229 -13.81 32.03 9.03
C ASN A 229 -13.51 30.56 8.68
N VAL A 230 -14.54 29.75 8.52
CA VAL A 230 -14.42 28.30 8.33
C VAL A 230 -15.31 27.85 7.17
N LEU A 231 -14.80 26.97 6.32
CA LEU A 231 -15.56 26.31 5.28
C LEU A 231 -15.85 24.87 5.73
N ASP A 232 -17.15 24.55 5.81
CA ASP A 232 -17.64 23.19 6.01
C ASP A 232 -17.91 22.57 4.64
N TYR A 233 -17.21 21.49 4.36
CA TYR A 233 -17.29 20.73 3.13
C TYR A 233 -17.82 19.33 3.39
N THR A 234 -18.96 19.01 2.81
CA THR A 234 -19.56 17.68 2.89
C THR A 234 -19.56 17.04 1.50
N VAL A 235 -19.08 15.83 1.39
CA VAL A 235 -19.04 15.08 0.13
C VAL A 235 -19.58 13.68 0.31
N THR A 236 -20.35 13.25 -0.69
CA THR A 236 -20.78 11.85 -0.83
C THR A 236 -20.26 11.33 -2.16
N TYR A 237 -19.40 10.31 -2.10
CA TYR A 237 -18.90 9.59 -3.25
C TYR A 237 -19.70 8.31 -3.45
N THR A 238 -20.17 8.08 -4.68
CA THR A 238 -20.62 6.76 -5.09
C THR A 238 -19.41 6.01 -5.63
N VAL A 239 -19.06 4.91 -5.01
CA VAL A 239 -17.85 4.14 -5.32
C VAL A 239 -18.15 2.67 -5.52
N ALA A 240 -17.31 2.00 -6.31
CA ALA A 240 -17.29 0.56 -6.42
C ALA A 240 -15.96 0.03 -5.87
N ALA A 241 -16.02 -0.85 -4.90
CA ALA A 241 -14.83 -1.45 -4.29
C ALA A 241 -15.08 -2.87 -3.82
N ASP A 242 -14.00 -3.60 -3.50
CA ASP A 242 -14.11 -4.92 -2.88
C ASP A 242 -14.57 -4.78 -1.42
N ILE A 243 -15.75 -5.29 -1.14
CA ILE A 243 -16.36 -5.25 0.19
C ILE A 243 -16.04 -6.47 1.06
N CYS A 244 -15.16 -7.36 0.62
CA CYS A 244 -14.72 -8.52 1.39
C CYS A 244 -13.94 -8.11 2.64
N GLY A 245 -14.30 -8.66 3.82
CA GLY A 245 -13.71 -8.37 5.13
C GLY A 245 -13.35 -9.61 5.91
#